data_1d523a02f68b9bd2ae10cf574a25275f
#
_entry.id   1d523a02f68b9bd2ae10cf574a25275f
#
_cell.length_a   1.000
_cell.length_b   1.000
_cell.length_c   1.000
_cell.angle_alpha   90.00
_cell.angle_beta   90.00
_cell.angle_gamma   90.00
#
_symmetry.space_group_name_H-M   'P 1'
#
loop_
_entity.id
_entity.type
_entity.pdbx_description
1 polymer ?
#
loop_
_entity_poly.entity_id
_entity_poly.type
_entity_poly.pdbx_seq_one_letter_code
_entity_poly.pdbx_strand_id
1 'polypeptide(L)'
;WMLGVTILLLMMATAFMGYVLPWGQMSFWGATVITNLFSAFPVIGESIVTFLWGGFSVDNPTLSRFFVLHYLLPFAIVGVVVLHIVALHMHGSNNPLGIDVKSDGDTIPFHPYYTVKDYYGLGVFLIFYLALVFFAPNFLGHPDNYIPADPLVTPSHIVPEWYLLPFYAILRAVPDKLMGVLLMFSAVAVLFVLPLSLIHI
;
A
#
# COMPACT_ATOMS: atom_id res chain seq x y z
N TRP A 1 14.38 6.23 5.18
CA TRP A 1 13.40 5.34 5.79
C TRP A 1 11.99 5.95 5.79
N MET A 2 11.81 7.12 6.39
CA MET A 2 10.50 7.81 6.50
C MET A 2 9.81 7.98 5.13
N LEU A 3 10.56 8.45 4.12
CA LEU A 3 10.03 8.56 2.75
C LEU A 3 9.63 7.19 2.17
N GLY A 4 10.38 6.13 2.47
CA GLY A 4 10.03 4.77 2.07
C GLY A 4 8.71 4.28 2.69
N VAL A 5 8.49 4.54 3.97
CA VAL A 5 7.21 4.22 4.64
C VAL A 5 6.06 5.05 4.07
N THR A 6 6.32 6.31 3.74
CA THR A 6 5.32 7.17 3.07
C THR A 6 4.95 6.62 1.70
N ILE A 7 5.94 6.16 0.90
CA ILE A 7 5.68 5.49 -0.39
C ILE A 7 4.83 4.24 -0.19
N LEU A 8 5.15 3.40 0.80
CA LEU A 8 4.36 2.21 1.12
C LEU A 8 2.89 2.55 1.37
N LEU A 9 2.61 3.56 2.21
CA LEU A 9 1.25 4.00 2.52
C LEU A 9 0.51 4.51 1.28
N LEU A 10 1.18 5.34 0.48
CA LEU A 10 0.59 5.85 -0.77
C LEU A 10 0.31 4.73 -1.77
N MET A 11 1.18 3.73 -1.84
CA MET A 11 0.95 2.55 -2.70
C MET A 11 -0.22 1.71 -2.21
N MET A 12 -0.33 1.46 -0.89
CA MET A 12 -1.48 0.74 -0.31
C MET A 12 -2.79 1.47 -0.60
N ALA A 13 -2.81 2.80 -0.41
CA ALA A 13 -3.98 3.62 -0.71
C ALA A 13 -4.33 3.59 -2.21
N THR A 14 -3.32 3.72 -3.08
CA THR A 14 -3.50 3.66 -4.53
C THR A 14 -4.06 2.31 -4.96
N ALA A 15 -3.48 1.22 -4.47
CA ALA A 15 -3.92 -0.13 -4.80
C ALA A 15 -5.35 -0.40 -4.32
N PHE A 16 -5.68 -0.02 -3.09
CA PHE A 16 -7.03 -0.16 -2.55
C PHE A 16 -8.07 0.61 -3.39
N MET A 17 -7.81 1.88 -3.66
CA MET A 17 -8.74 2.68 -4.49
C MET A 17 -8.86 2.13 -5.91
N GLY A 18 -7.76 1.61 -6.49
CA GLY A 18 -7.77 0.97 -7.80
C GLY A 18 -8.61 -0.29 -7.86
N TYR A 19 -8.60 -1.09 -6.79
CA TYR A 19 -9.42 -2.29 -6.70
C TYR A 19 -10.92 -2.01 -6.64
N VAL A 20 -11.31 -0.84 -6.17
CA VAL A 20 -12.72 -0.42 -6.15
C VAL A 20 -13.24 -0.08 -7.56
N LEU A 21 -12.38 0.35 -8.48
CA LEU A 21 -12.79 0.89 -9.79
C LEU A 21 -13.49 -0.10 -10.73
N PRO A 22 -13.17 -1.40 -10.78
CA PRO A 22 -13.90 -2.37 -11.57
C PRO A 22 -15.37 -2.51 -11.21
N TRP A 23 -15.74 -2.08 -10.02
CA TRP A 23 -17.12 -2.06 -9.51
C TRP A 23 -17.80 -3.43 -9.52
N GLY A 24 -17.02 -4.46 -9.20
CA GLY A 24 -17.52 -5.80 -8.90
C GLY A 24 -17.95 -5.95 -7.45
N GLN A 25 -18.47 -7.13 -7.10
CA GLN A 25 -18.94 -7.44 -5.72
C GLN A 25 -17.84 -7.23 -4.68
N MET A 26 -16.60 -7.68 -4.93
CA MET A 26 -15.50 -7.48 -3.99
C MET A 26 -15.04 -6.02 -3.95
N SER A 27 -15.10 -5.29 -5.06
CA SER A 27 -14.80 -3.85 -5.12
C SER A 27 -15.75 -3.06 -4.23
N PHE A 28 -17.05 -3.27 -4.38
CA PHE A 28 -18.10 -2.55 -3.65
C PHE A 28 -18.08 -2.89 -2.16
N TRP A 29 -18.10 -4.19 -1.83
CA TRP A 29 -18.17 -4.64 -0.45
C TRP A 29 -16.85 -4.43 0.29
N GLY A 30 -15.71 -4.55 -0.40
CA GLY A 30 -14.40 -4.18 0.13
C GLY A 30 -14.32 -2.69 0.48
N ALA A 31 -14.80 -1.82 -0.42
CA ALA A 31 -14.88 -0.38 -0.14
C ALA A 31 -15.78 -0.10 1.07
N THR A 32 -16.97 -0.72 1.13
CA THR A 32 -17.92 -0.55 2.23
C THR A 32 -17.31 -0.94 3.56
N VAL A 33 -16.69 -2.12 3.65
CA VAL A 33 -16.11 -2.62 4.91
C VAL A 33 -14.91 -1.78 5.35
N ILE A 34 -13.97 -1.51 4.44
CA ILE A 34 -12.72 -0.82 4.80
C ILE A 34 -12.98 0.65 5.18
N THR A 35 -13.81 1.35 4.44
CA THR A 35 -14.14 2.74 4.78
C THR A 35 -14.98 2.85 6.04
N ASN A 36 -15.86 1.86 6.31
CA ASN A 36 -16.65 1.82 7.55
C ASN A 36 -15.81 1.51 8.80
N LEU A 37 -14.54 1.13 8.67
CA LEU A 37 -13.65 1.01 9.85
C LEU A 37 -13.48 2.34 10.57
N PHE A 38 -13.51 3.46 9.85
CA PHE A 38 -13.43 4.78 10.45
C PHE A 38 -14.58 5.11 11.41
N SER A 39 -15.75 4.48 11.27
CA SER A 39 -16.85 4.67 12.23
C SER A 39 -16.54 4.13 13.63
N ALA A 40 -15.43 3.40 13.83
CA ALA A 40 -14.95 3.01 15.15
C ALA A 40 -14.50 4.21 16.01
N PHE A 41 -14.10 5.32 15.41
CA PHE A 41 -13.65 6.50 16.14
C PHE A 41 -14.85 7.24 16.76
N PRO A 42 -14.85 7.42 18.10
CA PRO A 42 -15.93 8.15 18.76
C PRO A 42 -16.08 9.57 18.22
N VAL A 43 -17.30 10.08 18.18
CA VAL A 43 -17.69 11.46 17.81
C VAL A 43 -17.50 11.79 16.32
N ILE A 44 -16.33 11.51 15.74
CA ILE A 44 -15.97 11.95 14.38
C ILE A 44 -16.11 10.85 13.34
N GLY A 45 -16.20 9.58 13.76
CA GLY A 45 -16.12 8.43 12.85
C GLY A 45 -17.18 8.43 11.77
N GLU A 46 -18.43 8.65 12.11
CA GLU A 46 -19.55 8.70 11.15
C GLU A 46 -19.39 9.85 10.15
N SER A 47 -18.88 11.00 10.61
CA SER A 47 -18.61 12.14 9.73
C SER A 47 -17.51 11.82 8.72
N ILE A 48 -16.47 11.10 9.14
CA ILE A 48 -15.39 10.64 8.25
C ILE A 48 -15.95 9.68 7.20
N VAL A 49 -16.76 8.70 7.61
CA VAL A 49 -17.37 7.72 6.70
C VAL A 49 -18.26 8.42 5.67
N THR A 50 -19.16 9.30 6.12
CA THR A 50 -20.05 10.08 5.24
C THR A 50 -19.24 10.94 4.27
N PHE A 51 -18.16 11.56 4.73
CA PHE A 51 -17.25 12.31 3.88
C PHE A 51 -16.57 11.44 2.84
N LEU A 52 -16.05 10.26 3.21
CA LEU A 52 -15.40 9.33 2.28
C LEU A 52 -16.37 8.81 1.21
N TRP A 53 -17.57 8.44 1.62
CA TRP A 53 -18.60 7.95 0.69
C TRP A 53 -19.17 9.05 -0.21
N GLY A 54 -19.23 10.27 0.29
CA GLY A 54 -19.93 11.38 -0.37
C GLY A 54 -21.44 11.28 -0.27
N GLY A 55 -21.92 10.54 0.72
CA GLY A 55 -23.31 10.25 0.99
C GLY A 55 -23.43 9.28 2.17
N PHE A 56 -24.57 8.62 2.27
CA PHE A 56 -24.87 7.69 3.37
C PHE A 56 -24.58 6.22 3.05
N SER A 57 -24.10 5.94 1.85
CA SER A 57 -23.70 4.62 1.37
C SER A 57 -22.59 4.74 0.34
N VAL A 58 -21.85 3.66 0.11
CA VAL A 58 -20.94 3.55 -1.03
C VAL A 58 -21.77 3.57 -2.31
N ASP A 59 -21.47 4.53 -3.20
CA ASP A 59 -22.20 4.73 -4.46
C ASP A 59 -21.31 5.53 -5.44
N ASN A 60 -21.91 6.02 -6.51
CA ASN A 60 -21.23 6.79 -7.55
C ASN A 60 -20.36 7.95 -7.04
N PRO A 61 -20.75 8.74 -6.01
CA PRO A 61 -19.85 9.74 -5.43
C PRO A 61 -18.57 9.15 -4.85
N THR A 62 -18.63 7.98 -4.22
CA THR A 62 -17.48 7.26 -3.71
C THR A 62 -16.55 6.82 -4.85
N LEU A 63 -17.14 6.21 -5.89
CA LEU A 63 -16.42 5.73 -7.06
C LEU A 63 -15.68 6.87 -7.76
N SER A 64 -16.35 8.01 -7.96
CA SER A 64 -15.77 9.20 -8.59
C SER A 64 -14.58 9.74 -7.80
N ARG A 65 -14.67 9.82 -6.47
CA ARG A 65 -13.58 10.25 -5.59
C ARG A 65 -12.39 9.30 -5.64
N PHE A 66 -12.66 8.01 -5.59
CA PHE A 66 -11.62 6.99 -5.64
C PHE A 66 -10.93 6.96 -7.00
N PHE A 67 -11.67 7.17 -8.08
CA PHE A 67 -11.08 7.32 -9.41
C PHE A 67 -10.10 8.50 -9.47
N VAL A 68 -10.51 9.68 -9.01
CA VAL A 68 -9.66 10.88 -9.02
C VAL A 68 -8.41 10.66 -8.16
N LEU A 69 -8.56 10.10 -6.96
CA LEU A 69 -7.45 9.84 -6.06
C LEU A 69 -6.51 8.75 -6.61
N HIS A 70 -7.06 7.67 -7.17
CA HIS A 70 -6.26 6.62 -7.81
C HIS A 70 -5.43 7.15 -8.98
N TYR A 71 -5.98 8.10 -9.74
CA TYR A 71 -5.26 8.77 -10.82
C TYR A 71 -4.17 9.72 -10.30
N LEU A 72 -4.44 10.46 -9.22
CA LEU A 72 -3.52 11.48 -8.68
C LEU A 72 -2.37 10.87 -7.88
N LEU A 73 -2.64 9.87 -7.05
CA LEU A 73 -1.64 9.32 -6.11
C LEU A 73 -0.37 8.75 -6.78
N PRO A 74 -0.40 8.10 -7.94
CA PRO A 74 0.80 7.68 -8.63
C PRO A 74 1.78 8.82 -8.93
N PHE A 75 1.28 10.01 -9.29
CA PHE A 75 2.14 11.18 -9.50
C PHE A 75 2.73 11.69 -8.17
N ALA A 76 1.96 11.66 -7.09
CA ALA A 76 2.47 11.97 -5.76
C ALA A 76 3.56 10.96 -5.34
N ILE A 77 3.37 9.67 -5.63
CA ILE A 77 4.37 8.62 -5.38
C ILE A 77 5.66 8.92 -6.14
N VAL A 78 5.58 9.27 -7.43
CA VAL A 78 6.77 9.65 -8.21
C VAL A 78 7.50 10.82 -7.55
N GLY A 79 6.79 11.86 -7.09
CA GLY A 79 7.40 12.97 -6.37
C GLY A 79 8.12 12.53 -5.09
N VAL A 80 7.50 11.66 -4.28
CA VAL A 80 8.12 11.14 -3.05
C VAL A 80 9.29 10.21 -3.37
N VAL A 81 9.24 9.43 -4.46
CA VAL A 81 10.36 8.60 -4.93
C VAL A 81 11.56 9.47 -5.30
N VAL A 82 11.35 10.59 -5.99
CA VAL A 82 12.44 11.55 -6.29
C VAL A 82 13.08 12.04 -4.98
N LEU A 83 12.27 12.45 -4.01
CA LEU A 83 12.79 12.87 -2.69
C LEU A 83 13.52 11.73 -1.96
N HIS A 84 13.04 10.49 -2.09
CA HIS A 84 13.68 9.31 -1.50
C HIS A 84 15.08 9.07 -2.06
N ILE A 85 15.24 9.22 -3.38
CA ILE A 85 16.55 9.12 -4.06
C ILE A 85 17.45 10.32 -3.70
N VAL A 86 16.92 11.54 -3.63
CA VAL A 86 17.69 12.71 -3.16
C VAL A 86 18.21 12.47 -1.74
N ALA A 87 17.38 11.98 -0.83
CA ALA A 87 17.79 11.67 0.54
C ALA A 87 18.90 10.60 0.58
N LEU A 88 18.85 9.58 -0.29
CA LEU A 88 19.92 8.60 -0.42
C LEU A 88 21.23 9.26 -0.86
N HIS A 89 21.18 10.14 -1.84
CA HIS A 89 22.39 10.79 -2.38
C HIS A 89 23.02 11.82 -1.42
N MET A 90 22.29 12.30 -0.42
CA MET A 90 22.85 13.21 0.62
C MET A 90 23.94 12.54 1.47
N HIS A 91 23.81 11.24 1.71
CA HIS A 91 24.72 10.47 2.58
C HIS A 91 25.40 9.31 1.84
N GLY A 92 24.97 9.00 0.62
CA GLY A 92 25.44 7.86 -0.15
C GLY A 92 24.91 6.52 0.38
N SER A 93 25.32 5.44 -0.29
CA SER A 93 25.01 4.07 0.14
C SER A 93 26.00 3.62 1.21
N ASN A 94 25.48 2.90 2.21
CA ASN A 94 26.30 2.26 3.24
C ASN A 94 26.50 0.78 2.90
N ASN A 95 27.41 0.12 3.61
CA ASN A 95 27.62 -1.33 3.50
C ASN A 95 26.97 -2.06 4.70
N PRO A 96 26.67 -3.39 4.56
CA PRO A 96 25.99 -4.16 5.62
C PRO A 96 26.77 -4.27 6.93
N LEU A 97 28.10 -4.10 6.87
CA LEU A 97 28.99 -4.24 8.03
C LEU A 97 29.25 -2.90 8.73
N GLY A 98 28.76 -1.78 8.18
CA GLY A 98 29.01 -0.45 8.74
C GLY A 98 30.48 -0.02 8.72
N ILE A 99 31.30 -0.57 7.82
CA ILE A 99 32.73 -0.26 7.71
C ILE A 99 32.88 1.11 7.02
N ASP A 100 33.58 2.02 7.65
CA ASP A 100 33.87 3.34 7.10
C ASP A 100 34.81 3.25 5.91
N VAL A 101 34.50 3.99 4.86
CA VAL A 101 35.38 4.19 3.70
C VAL A 101 36.54 5.10 4.10
N LYS A 102 37.78 4.60 4.00
CA LYS A 102 39.00 5.31 4.39
C LYS A 102 39.82 5.79 3.18
N SER A 103 39.63 5.14 2.04
CA SER A 103 40.35 5.46 0.80
C SER A 103 39.55 5.04 -0.43
N ASP A 104 39.95 5.52 -1.59
CA ASP A 104 39.36 5.08 -2.87
C ASP A 104 39.49 3.58 -3.11
N GLY A 105 40.50 2.93 -2.50
CA GLY A 105 40.70 1.49 -2.58
C GLY A 105 39.60 0.67 -1.84
N ASP A 106 38.82 1.30 -0.94
CA ASP A 106 37.72 0.69 -0.21
C ASP A 106 36.40 0.78 -1.00
N THR A 107 36.42 1.35 -2.21
CA THR A 107 35.24 1.53 -3.06
C THR A 107 35.39 0.83 -4.39
N ILE A 108 34.27 0.54 -5.01
CA ILE A 108 34.22 0.09 -6.40
C ILE A 108 33.35 1.05 -7.21
N PRO A 109 33.62 1.27 -8.50
CA PRO A 109 32.80 2.12 -9.34
C PRO A 109 31.35 1.64 -9.39
N PHE A 110 30.40 2.57 -9.38
CA PHE A 110 28.99 2.23 -9.54
C PHE A 110 28.74 1.58 -10.92
N HIS A 111 29.28 2.17 -11.97
CA HIS A 111 29.24 1.56 -13.30
C HIS A 111 30.60 0.92 -13.62
N PRO A 112 30.66 -0.35 -14.11
CA PRO A 112 29.51 -1.20 -14.49
C PRO A 112 28.99 -2.11 -13.38
N TYR A 113 29.63 -2.19 -12.22
CA TYR A 113 29.35 -3.24 -11.22
C TYR A 113 27.91 -3.21 -10.70
N TYR A 114 27.46 -2.09 -10.17
CA TYR A 114 26.09 -1.96 -9.62
C TYR A 114 25.05 -1.75 -10.71
N THR A 115 25.41 -1.04 -11.76
CA THR A 115 24.51 -0.84 -12.91
C THR A 115 24.08 -2.17 -13.52
N VAL A 116 25.03 -3.07 -13.78
CA VAL A 116 24.74 -4.39 -14.35
C VAL A 116 23.89 -5.23 -13.38
N LYS A 117 24.21 -5.18 -12.08
CA LYS A 117 23.45 -5.90 -11.06
C LYS A 117 22.01 -5.40 -10.95
N ASP A 118 21.80 -4.09 -11.00
CA ASP A 118 20.48 -3.48 -10.96
C ASP A 118 19.65 -3.84 -12.19
N TYR A 119 20.24 -3.76 -13.39
CA TYR A 119 19.54 -4.17 -14.62
C TYR A 119 19.24 -5.66 -14.66
N TYR A 120 20.12 -6.50 -14.12
CA TYR A 120 19.83 -7.92 -13.99
C TYR A 120 18.64 -8.17 -13.07
N GLY A 121 18.63 -7.57 -11.86
CA GLY A 121 17.53 -7.67 -10.92
C GLY A 121 16.21 -7.16 -11.50
N LEU A 122 16.23 -6.02 -12.19
CA LEU A 122 15.08 -5.47 -12.88
C LEU A 122 14.58 -6.42 -13.99
N GLY A 123 15.50 -6.97 -14.78
CA GLY A 123 15.15 -7.95 -15.84
C GLY A 123 14.45 -9.18 -15.29
N VAL A 124 14.98 -9.76 -14.21
CA VAL A 124 14.36 -10.93 -13.55
C VAL A 124 12.97 -10.55 -13.00
N PHE A 125 12.84 -9.41 -12.32
CA PHE A 125 11.54 -8.94 -11.85
C PHE A 125 10.53 -8.77 -13.00
N LEU A 126 10.94 -8.14 -14.10
CA LEU A 126 10.06 -7.90 -15.25
C LEU A 126 9.62 -9.19 -15.91
N ILE A 127 10.45 -10.24 -15.96
CA ILE A 127 10.03 -11.54 -16.49
C ILE A 127 8.84 -12.08 -15.70
N PHE A 128 8.91 -12.12 -14.38
CA PHE A 128 7.81 -12.60 -13.54
C PHE A 128 6.59 -11.68 -13.61
N TYR A 129 6.80 -10.37 -13.51
CA TYR A 129 5.72 -9.40 -13.57
C TYR A 129 4.94 -9.46 -14.89
N LEU A 130 5.66 -9.42 -16.03
CA LEU A 130 5.05 -9.46 -17.35
C LEU A 130 4.43 -10.84 -17.64
N ALA A 131 5.01 -11.93 -17.10
CA ALA A 131 4.39 -13.24 -17.21
C ALA A 131 3.00 -13.28 -16.56
N LEU A 132 2.84 -12.69 -15.36
CA LEU A 132 1.53 -12.57 -14.72
C LEU A 132 0.59 -11.67 -15.53
N VAL A 133 1.06 -10.51 -15.99
CA VAL A 133 0.22 -9.53 -16.71
C VAL A 133 -0.29 -10.09 -18.03
N PHE A 134 0.57 -10.74 -18.82
CA PHE A 134 0.22 -11.17 -20.18
C PHE A 134 -0.32 -12.59 -20.27
N PHE A 135 0.09 -13.49 -19.38
CA PHE A 135 -0.25 -14.92 -19.50
C PHE A 135 -1.15 -15.43 -18.37
N ALA A 136 -1.21 -14.72 -17.23
CA ALA A 136 -2.05 -15.11 -16.09
C ALA A 136 -2.68 -13.90 -15.37
N PRO A 137 -3.36 -12.96 -16.08
CA PRO A 137 -3.83 -11.69 -15.50
C PRO A 137 -4.86 -11.89 -14.38
N ASN A 138 -5.59 -12.99 -14.39
CA ASN A 138 -6.65 -13.29 -13.42
C ASN A 138 -6.18 -14.18 -12.26
N PHE A 139 -4.92 -14.60 -12.25
CA PHE A 139 -4.40 -15.56 -11.27
C PHE A 139 -4.50 -15.05 -9.82
N LEU A 140 -4.31 -13.77 -9.62
CA LEU A 140 -4.41 -13.12 -8.29
C LEU A 140 -5.77 -12.47 -8.04
N GLY A 141 -6.71 -12.56 -9.00
CA GLY A 141 -8.04 -11.97 -8.88
C GLY A 141 -9.01 -12.81 -8.06
N HIS A 142 -10.05 -12.18 -7.53
CA HIS A 142 -11.16 -12.85 -6.84
C HIS A 142 -12.32 -13.11 -7.81
N PRO A 143 -12.86 -14.34 -7.87
CA PRO A 143 -13.93 -14.68 -8.82
C PRO A 143 -15.19 -13.79 -8.68
N ASP A 144 -15.58 -13.47 -7.44
CA ASP A 144 -16.78 -12.65 -7.19
C ASP A 144 -16.65 -11.23 -7.72
N ASN A 145 -15.42 -10.76 -8.02
CA ASN A 145 -15.24 -9.42 -8.59
C ASN A 145 -15.57 -9.33 -10.09
N TYR A 146 -15.86 -10.45 -10.73
CA TYR A 146 -16.45 -10.51 -12.09
C TYR A 146 -17.98 -10.37 -12.08
N ILE A 147 -18.61 -10.47 -10.90
CA ILE A 147 -20.04 -10.23 -10.73
C ILE A 147 -20.21 -8.72 -10.50
N PRO A 148 -21.08 -8.04 -11.26
CA PRO A 148 -21.38 -6.61 -11.05
C PRO A 148 -21.80 -6.35 -9.61
N ALA A 149 -21.40 -5.19 -9.06
CA ALA A 149 -21.75 -4.80 -7.70
C ALA A 149 -23.26 -4.77 -7.47
N ASP A 150 -23.72 -5.49 -6.46
CA ASP A 150 -25.11 -5.49 -6.01
C ASP A 150 -25.14 -5.16 -4.49
N PRO A 151 -25.64 -3.97 -4.11
CA PRO A 151 -25.73 -3.58 -2.71
C PRO A 151 -26.74 -4.40 -1.90
N LEU A 152 -27.63 -5.15 -2.55
CA LEU A 152 -28.64 -5.99 -1.89
C LEU A 152 -28.16 -7.41 -1.62
N VAL A 153 -27.06 -7.82 -2.25
CA VAL A 153 -26.53 -9.18 -2.13
C VAL A 153 -25.12 -9.15 -1.53
N THR A 154 -24.99 -9.44 -0.26
CA THR A 154 -23.70 -9.50 0.44
C THR A 154 -22.99 -10.81 0.11
N PRO A 155 -21.74 -10.77 -0.39
CA PRO A 155 -20.94 -11.98 -0.58
C PRO A 155 -20.70 -12.74 0.72
N SER A 156 -20.60 -14.07 0.65
CA SER A 156 -20.38 -14.93 1.82
C SER A 156 -19.06 -14.65 2.54
N HIS A 157 -18.05 -14.22 1.80
CA HIS A 157 -16.73 -13.86 2.30
C HIS A 157 -16.26 -12.56 1.66
N ILE A 158 -16.12 -11.52 2.49
CA ILE A 158 -15.52 -10.24 2.08
C ILE A 158 -14.10 -10.24 2.64
N VAL A 159 -13.12 -10.43 1.77
CA VAL A 159 -11.69 -10.42 2.12
C VAL A 159 -10.97 -9.35 1.31
N PRO A 160 -10.01 -8.64 1.91
CA PRO A 160 -9.17 -7.71 1.17
C PRO A 160 -8.19 -8.46 0.26
N GLU A 161 -7.56 -7.73 -0.64
CA GLU A 161 -6.47 -8.23 -1.46
C GLU A 161 -5.32 -8.79 -0.61
N TRP A 162 -4.60 -9.76 -1.16
CA TRP A 162 -3.60 -10.55 -0.43
C TRP A 162 -2.54 -9.72 0.30
N TYR A 163 -2.13 -8.58 -0.25
CA TYR A 163 -1.14 -7.69 0.37
C TYR A 163 -1.67 -6.92 1.59
N LEU A 164 -2.98 -6.87 1.79
CA LEU A 164 -3.63 -6.29 2.97
C LEU A 164 -3.99 -7.32 4.04
N LEU A 165 -3.89 -8.62 3.73
CA LEU A 165 -4.26 -9.70 4.66
C LEU A 165 -3.54 -9.66 6.01
N PRO A 166 -2.24 -9.32 6.12
CA PRO A 166 -1.57 -9.19 7.42
C PRO A 166 -2.25 -8.16 8.34
N PHE A 167 -2.65 -7.02 7.79
CA PHE A 167 -3.33 -5.96 8.53
C PHE A 167 -4.76 -6.36 8.88
N TYR A 168 -5.44 -7.06 7.98
CA TYR A 168 -6.76 -7.63 8.23
C TYR A 168 -6.72 -8.68 9.34
N ALA A 169 -5.69 -9.51 9.39
CA ALA A 169 -5.51 -10.49 10.47
C ALA A 169 -5.36 -9.81 11.84
N ILE A 170 -4.58 -8.73 11.92
CA ILE A 170 -4.44 -7.93 13.15
C ILE A 170 -5.79 -7.35 13.56
N LEU A 171 -6.53 -6.75 12.62
CA LEU A 171 -7.87 -6.21 12.86
C LEU A 171 -8.81 -7.26 13.45
N ARG A 172 -8.79 -8.48 12.90
CA ARG A 172 -9.69 -9.59 13.28
C ARG A 172 -9.27 -10.31 14.57
N ALA A 173 -8.03 -10.16 15.00
CA ALA A 173 -7.51 -10.79 16.22
C ALA A 173 -8.17 -10.22 17.51
N VAL A 174 -8.73 -9.01 17.43
CA VAL A 174 -9.33 -8.34 18.59
C VAL A 174 -10.84 -8.17 18.36
N PRO A 175 -11.68 -8.62 19.30
CA PRO A 175 -13.13 -8.54 19.15
C PRO A 175 -13.71 -7.12 19.16
N ASP A 176 -13.04 -6.20 19.89
CA ASP A 176 -13.44 -4.79 19.93
C ASP A 176 -13.06 -4.06 18.65
N LYS A 177 -14.00 -3.39 18.00
CA LYS A 177 -13.83 -2.72 16.72
C LYS A 177 -12.79 -1.59 16.79
N LEU A 178 -12.86 -0.75 17.82
CA LEU A 178 -11.94 0.38 17.97
C LEU A 178 -10.51 -0.11 18.22
N MET A 179 -10.34 -1.05 19.14
CA MET A 179 -9.03 -1.61 19.46
C MET A 179 -8.42 -2.36 18.27
N GLY A 180 -9.20 -3.10 17.52
CA GLY A 180 -8.75 -3.77 16.30
C GLY A 180 -8.26 -2.77 15.25
N VAL A 181 -9.00 -1.68 15.03
CA VAL A 181 -8.63 -0.60 14.11
C VAL A 181 -7.36 0.11 14.59
N LEU A 182 -7.24 0.44 15.88
CA LEU A 182 -6.04 1.07 16.44
C LEU A 182 -4.81 0.18 16.30
N LEU A 183 -4.92 -1.12 16.58
CA LEU A 183 -3.80 -2.05 16.41
C LEU A 183 -3.39 -2.20 14.95
N MET A 184 -4.34 -2.28 14.04
CA MET A 184 -4.07 -2.34 12.61
C MET A 184 -3.29 -1.10 12.14
N PHE A 185 -3.74 0.11 12.50
CA PHE A 185 -3.00 1.34 12.17
C PHE A 185 -1.65 1.43 12.88
N SER A 186 -1.56 0.95 14.12
CA SER A 186 -0.30 0.92 14.88
C SER A 186 0.74 0.02 14.22
N ALA A 187 0.33 -1.08 13.59
CA ALA A 187 1.22 -1.97 12.85
C ALA A 187 1.94 -1.26 11.68
N VAL A 188 1.29 -0.29 11.07
CA VAL A 188 1.92 0.56 10.04
C VAL A 188 2.68 1.73 10.69
N ALA A 189 2.10 2.37 11.70
CA ALA A 189 2.71 3.51 12.37
C ALA A 189 4.04 3.18 13.03
N VAL A 190 4.20 1.95 13.57
CA VAL A 190 5.47 1.50 14.16
C VAL A 190 6.63 1.53 13.17
N LEU A 191 6.38 1.37 11.87
CA LEU A 191 7.43 1.44 10.85
C LEU A 191 8.11 2.82 10.81
N PHE A 192 7.39 3.90 11.15
CA PHE A 192 7.98 5.23 11.26
C PHE A 192 8.91 5.38 12.46
N VAL A 193 8.72 4.58 13.49
CA VAL A 193 9.49 4.66 14.75
C VAL A 193 10.71 3.74 14.74
N LEU A 194 10.74 2.73 13.86
CA LEU A 194 11.84 1.76 13.79
C LEU A 194 13.24 2.39 13.69
N PRO A 195 13.49 3.44 12.88
CA PRO A 195 14.82 4.04 12.83
C PRO A 195 15.27 4.61 14.17
N LEU A 196 14.34 5.09 14.99
CA LEU A 196 14.66 5.64 16.30
C LEU A 196 15.07 4.56 17.30
N SER A 197 14.52 3.35 17.18
CA SER A 197 14.89 2.22 18.04
C SER A 197 16.23 1.60 17.64
N LEU A 198 16.65 1.74 16.37
CA LEU A 198 17.90 1.18 15.85
C LEU A 198 19.12 2.09 16.09
N ILE A 199 18.93 3.33 16.53
CA ILE A 199 20.03 4.25 16.86
C ILE A 199 20.84 3.78 18.08
N HIS A 200 20.28 2.89 18.90
CA HIS A 200 20.90 2.40 20.14
C HIS A 200 21.42 0.96 20.02
N ILE A 201 21.44 0.38 18.83
CA ILE A 201 22.03 -0.93 18.54
C ILE A 201 23.31 -0.72 17.72
#